data_59d220a322d13617f88cc5f16cc03106
#
_entry.id   59d220a322d13617f88cc5f16cc03106
#
_cell.length_a   1.000
_cell.length_b   1.000
_cell.length_c   1.000
_cell.angle_alpha   90.00
_cell.angle_beta   90.00
_cell.angle_gamma   90.00
#
_symmetry.space_group_name_H-M   'P 1'
#
loop_
_entity.id
_entity.type
_entity.pdbx_description
1 polymer ?
#
loop_
_entity_poly.entity_id
_entity_poly.type
_entity_poly.pdbx_seq_one_letter_code
_entity_poly.pdbx_strand_id
1 'polypeptide(L)'
;AKVGDLFVTATGCKDVIVDRHFAVMKHNAILCNSGHFDCEVDVAALAAEAVERFPRREGIEGFRLKDGRILNVLAQGRLVNLAAGNGHPAEIMDMSFAVQALSLEWLAKHRDGLEKKVYNVPEEIDDQIGRVKLAAMGLSIDTLTQEQKDYLAGWEA
;
A
#
# COMPACT_ATOMS: atom_id res chain seq x y z
N ALA A 1 21.82 -7.90 4.09
CA ALA A 1 22.11 -7.11 2.88
C ALA A 1 23.05 -7.85 1.90
N LYS A 2 23.99 -8.70 2.35
CA LYS A 2 25.00 -9.38 1.50
C LYS A 2 24.44 -10.34 0.44
N VAL A 3 23.29 -10.94 0.69
CA VAL A 3 22.73 -12.02 -0.15
C VAL A 3 21.53 -11.60 -0.99
N GLY A 4 20.90 -10.49 -0.66
CA GLY A 4 19.73 -9.98 -1.36
C GLY A 4 20.07 -9.33 -2.70
N ASP A 5 19.17 -9.46 -3.66
CA ASP A 5 19.22 -8.80 -4.97
C ASP A 5 18.15 -7.70 -5.07
N LEU A 6 17.01 -7.87 -4.40
CA LEU A 6 15.92 -6.91 -4.28
C LEU A 6 15.56 -6.69 -2.81
N PHE A 7 15.46 -5.44 -2.42
CA PHE A 7 15.08 -5.01 -1.08
C PHE A 7 13.82 -4.17 -1.17
N VAL A 8 12.77 -4.60 -0.45
CA VAL A 8 11.51 -3.88 -0.35
C VAL A 8 11.29 -3.54 1.12
N THR A 9 11.26 -2.26 1.45
CA THR A 9 10.91 -1.81 2.80
C THR A 9 9.40 -1.54 2.90
N ALA A 10 8.80 -1.92 4.01
CA ALA A 10 7.36 -1.78 4.27
C ALA A 10 7.08 -1.72 5.78
N THR A 11 7.92 -1.03 6.54
CA THR A 11 7.92 -1.09 8.01
C THR A 11 7.20 0.10 8.66
N GLY A 12 7.05 1.19 7.93
CA GLY A 12 6.59 2.48 8.48
C GLY A 12 7.60 3.14 9.42
N CYS A 13 8.86 2.63 9.47
CA CYS A 13 9.91 3.12 10.35
C CYS A 13 10.98 3.86 9.56
N LYS A 14 11.65 4.81 10.20
CA LYS A 14 12.75 5.55 9.61
C LYS A 14 14.06 4.74 9.60
N ASP A 15 14.94 4.99 8.60
CA ASP A 15 16.33 4.53 8.55
C ASP A 15 16.47 2.98 8.63
N VAL A 16 15.60 2.26 7.91
CA VAL A 16 15.61 0.79 7.84
C VAL A 16 16.79 0.30 7.01
N ILE A 17 17.06 0.95 5.88
CA ILE A 17 18.22 0.68 5.03
C ILE A 17 19.09 1.93 4.98
N VAL A 18 20.31 1.82 5.51
CA VAL A 18 21.26 2.92 5.69
C VAL A 18 22.66 2.51 5.18
N ASP A 19 23.67 3.38 5.34
CA ASP A 19 25.06 3.25 4.90
C ASP A 19 25.70 1.86 5.12
N ARG A 20 25.62 1.33 6.35
CA ARG A 20 26.16 -0.01 6.67
C ARG A 20 25.56 -1.14 5.83
N HIS A 21 24.35 -0.95 5.30
CA HIS A 21 23.71 -1.91 4.42
C HIS A 21 24.19 -1.74 2.97
N PHE A 22 24.32 -0.50 2.48
CA PHE A 22 24.85 -0.19 1.15
C PHE A 22 26.28 -0.71 0.98
N ALA A 23 27.10 -0.58 2.04
CA ALA A 23 28.48 -1.03 2.04
C ALA A 23 28.67 -2.51 1.69
N VAL A 24 27.68 -3.36 1.92
CA VAL A 24 27.76 -4.81 1.74
C VAL A 24 26.79 -5.38 0.70
N MET A 25 25.96 -4.56 0.07
CA MET A 25 25.03 -5.00 -0.98
C MET A 25 25.76 -5.43 -2.23
N LYS A 26 25.13 -6.31 -3.00
CA LYS A 26 25.64 -6.75 -4.30
C LYS A 26 25.62 -5.62 -5.33
N HIS A 27 26.48 -5.74 -6.32
CA HIS A 27 26.38 -4.94 -7.54
C HIS A 27 25.02 -5.15 -8.20
N ASN A 28 24.38 -4.07 -8.65
CA ASN A 28 23.03 -4.03 -9.22
C ASN A 28 21.89 -4.37 -8.25
N ALA A 29 22.12 -4.40 -6.94
CA ALA A 29 21.01 -4.53 -5.99
C ALA A 29 19.96 -3.43 -6.22
N ILE A 30 18.70 -3.80 -6.05
CA ILE A 30 17.53 -2.94 -6.27
C ILE A 30 16.90 -2.62 -4.92
N LEU A 31 16.64 -1.34 -4.68
CA LEU A 31 16.04 -0.80 -3.47
C LEU A 31 14.69 -0.16 -3.81
N CYS A 32 13.64 -0.53 -3.13
CA CYS A 32 12.37 0.17 -3.22
C CYS A 32 11.68 0.27 -1.87
N ASN A 33 10.84 1.28 -1.72
CA ASN A 33 10.04 1.50 -0.54
C ASN A 33 8.55 1.28 -0.86
N SER A 34 7.87 0.47 -0.06
CA SER A 34 6.42 0.28 -0.04
C SER A 34 5.79 0.86 1.23
N GLY A 35 6.58 1.54 2.08
CA GLY A 35 6.09 2.32 3.21
C GLY A 35 5.54 3.68 2.76
N HIS A 36 4.76 4.30 3.63
CA HIS A 36 4.04 5.54 3.30
C HIS A 36 4.97 6.73 3.04
N PHE A 37 6.05 6.87 3.82
CA PHE A 37 7.01 7.97 3.72
C PHE A 37 8.33 7.51 3.12
N ASP A 38 9.05 8.43 2.49
CA ASP A 38 10.35 8.23 1.84
C ASP A 38 11.54 8.21 2.82
N CYS A 39 11.32 7.74 4.04
CA CYS A 39 12.31 7.74 5.12
C CYS A 39 12.87 6.35 5.47
N GLU A 40 12.34 5.28 4.86
CA GLU A 40 12.79 3.92 5.17
C GLU A 40 14.14 3.58 4.55
N VAL A 41 14.43 4.09 3.35
CA VAL A 41 15.73 3.98 2.68
C VAL A 41 16.40 5.34 2.73
N ASP A 42 17.59 5.41 3.35
CA ASP A 42 18.37 6.66 3.42
C ASP A 42 19.04 6.95 2.07
N VAL A 43 18.24 7.45 1.13
CA VAL A 43 18.72 7.82 -0.21
C VAL A 43 19.69 9.00 -0.15
N ALA A 44 19.58 9.85 0.87
CA ALA A 44 20.49 10.99 1.05
C ALA A 44 21.91 10.51 1.41
N ALA A 45 22.03 9.57 2.35
CA ALA A 45 23.32 8.95 2.67
C ALA A 45 23.89 8.20 1.45
N LEU A 46 23.06 7.43 0.73
CA LEU A 46 23.50 6.75 -0.48
C LEU A 46 24.03 7.73 -1.54
N ALA A 47 23.35 8.86 -1.72
CA ALA A 47 23.78 9.90 -2.66
C ALA A 47 25.11 10.57 -2.24
N ALA A 48 25.34 10.74 -0.94
CA ALA A 48 26.58 11.29 -0.41
C ALA A 48 27.78 10.33 -0.60
N GLU A 49 27.56 9.03 -0.56
CA GLU A 49 28.58 8.01 -0.80
C GLU A 49 28.87 7.76 -2.28
N ALA A 50 27.90 8.02 -3.15
CA ALA A 50 28.01 7.76 -4.57
C ALA A 50 28.96 8.75 -5.25
N VAL A 51 29.81 8.24 -6.15
CA VAL A 51 30.67 9.06 -7.02
C VAL A 51 29.91 9.55 -8.27
N GLU A 52 28.81 8.90 -8.60
CA GLU A 52 27.97 9.24 -9.74
C GLU A 52 26.53 8.82 -9.46
N ARG A 53 25.58 9.68 -9.86
CA ARG A 53 24.14 9.42 -9.86
C ARG A 53 23.62 9.58 -11.29
N PHE A 54 22.89 8.61 -11.81
CA PHE A 54 22.45 8.63 -13.19
C PHE A 54 21.11 7.89 -13.38
N PRO A 55 20.29 8.30 -14.37
CA PRO A 55 19.05 7.63 -14.69
C PRO A 55 19.34 6.26 -15.34
N ARG A 56 18.63 5.22 -14.93
CA ARG A 56 18.66 3.87 -15.54
C ARG A 56 17.46 3.66 -16.45
N ARG A 57 16.29 3.98 -15.97
CA ARG A 57 14.98 3.98 -16.64
C ARG A 57 14.11 5.02 -15.96
N GLU A 58 12.95 5.28 -16.53
CA GLU A 58 11.93 6.08 -15.86
C GLU A 58 11.62 5.50 -14.47
N GLY A 59 11.66 6.34 -13.45
CA GLY A 59 11.46 5.96 -12.05
C GLY A 59 12.60 5.14 -11.40
N ILE A 60 13.74 4.91 -12.08
CA ILE A 60 14.88 4.16 -11.54
C ILE A 60 16.17 4.94 -11.68
N GLU A 61 16.84 5.21 -10.58
CA GLU A 61 18.16 5.85 -10.53
C GLU A 61 19.24 4.87 -10.11
N GLY A 62 20.39 4.95 -10.77
CA GLY A 62 21.60 4.24 -10.41
C GLY A 62 22.57 5.11 -9.61
N PHE A 63 23.10 4.58 -8.54
CA PHE A 63 24.10 5.18 -7.68
C PHE A 63 25.39 4.38 -7.78
N ARG A 64 26.43 4.93 -8.39
CA ARG A 64 27.76 4.30 -8.50
C ARG A 64 28.58 4.61 -7.26
N LEU A 65 28.96 3.58 -6.52
CA LEU A 65 29.82 3.71 -5.35
C LEU A 65 31.30 3.79 -5.73
N LYS A 66 32.14 4.18 -4.79
CA LYS A 66 33.61 4.32 -4.99
C LYS A 66 34.30 3.02 -5.41
N ASP A 67 33.77 1.88 -5.02
CA ASP A 67 34.27 0.54 -5.39
C ASP A 67 33.75 0.04 -6.76
N GLY A 68 33.01 0.86 -7.49
CA GLY A 68 32.46 0.57 -8.81
C GLY A 68 31.12 -0.17 -8.79
N ARG A 69 30.63 -0.59 -7.62
CA ARG A 69 29.28 -1.17 -7.52
C ARG A 69 28.21 -0.12 -7.85
N ILE A 70 27.11 -0.57 -8.42
CA ILE A 70 25.94 0.25 -8.67
C ILE A 70 24.80 -0.27 -7.79
N LEU A 71 24.13 0.61 -7.07
CA LEU A 71 22.86 0.33 -6.42
C LEU A 71 21.74 1.09 -7.15
N ASN A 72 20.59 0.46 -7.31
CA ASN A 72 19.47 1.03 -8.04
C ASN A 72 18.34 1.35 -7.06
N VAL A 73 17.83 2.58 -7.11
CA VAL A 73 16.73 3.02 -6.26
C VAL A 73 15.51 3.33 -7.11
N LEU A 74 14.38 2.70 -6.77
CA LEU A 74 13.10 2.96 -7.40
C LEU A 74 12.42 4.16 -6.76
N ALA A 75 11.79 4.97 -7.58
CA ALA A 75 10.96 6.11 -7.16
C ALA A 75 11.65 7.08 -6.17
N GLN A 76 12.99 7.12 -6.17
CA GLN A 76 13.77 7.93 -5.22
C GLN A 76 13.52 7.58 -3.74
N GLY A 77 13.15 6.33 -3.44
CA GLY A 77 12.77 5.89 -2.09
C GLY A 77 11.35 6.25 -1.66
N ARG A 78 10.57 6.91 -2.53
CA ARG A 78 9.15 7.21 -2.27
C ARG A 78 8.30 5.94 -2.41
N LEU A 79 7.04 6.01 -1.97
CA LEU A 79 6.06 4.91 -2.08
C LEU A 79 5.95 4.44 -3.55
N VAL A 80 6.52 3.26 -3.83
CA VAL A 80 6.82 2.79 -5.19
C VAL A 80 5.58 2.62 -6.06
N ASN A 81 4.48 2.11 -5.52
CA ASN A 81 3.23 1.89 -6.26
C ASN A 81 2.56 3.18 -6.73
N LEU A 82 2.81 4.32 -6.07
CA LEU A 82 2.29 5.63 -6.48
C LEU A 82 3.30 6.42 -7.31
N ALA A 83 4.59 6.33 -6.99
CA ALA A 83 5.61 7.16 -7.60
C ALA A 83 6.28 6.53 -8.85
N ALA A 84 6.20 5.21 -9.00
CA ALA A 84 6.75 4.49 -10.15
C ALA A 84 5.81 3.38 -10.68
N GLY A 85 4.55 3.40 -10.27
CA GLY A 85 3.49 2.51 -10.73
C GLY A 85 2.21 3.27 -11.04
N ASN A 86 1.22 2.57 -11.57
CA ASN A 86 -0.08 3.16 -11.92
C ASN A 86 -1.05 3.29 -10.73
N GLY A 87 -0.62 2.88 -9.53
CA GLY A 87 -1.50 2.82 -8.37
C GLY A 87 -2.51 1.67 -8.45
N HIS A 88 -3.58 1.77 -7.66
CA HIS A 88 -4.68 0.81 -7.69
C HIS A 88 -5.66 1.15 -8.81
N PRO A 89 -6.29 0.15 -9.43
CA PRO A 89 -7.37 0.38 -10.40
C PRO A 89 -8.50 1.23 -9.83
N ALA A 90 -9.06 2.11 -10.65
CA ALA A 90 -10.14 3.01 -10.24
C ALA A 90 -11.36 2.24 -9.71
N GLU A 91 -11.65 1.07 -10.29
CA GLU A 91 -12.76 0.21 -9.91
C GLU A 91 -12.64 -0.33 -8.47
N ILE A 92 -11.41 -0.53 -7.97
CA ILE A 92 -11.15 -0.96 -6.59
C ILE A 92 -11.20 0.23 -5.65
N MET A 93 -10.60 1.35 -6.04
CA MET A 93 -10.58 2.56 -5.21
C MET A 93 -11.95 3.20 -5.06
N ASP A 94 -12.80 3.09 -6.07
CA ASP A 94 -14.20 3.51 -6.03
C ASP A 94 -14.96 2.88 -4.85
N MET A 95 -14.86 1.56 -4.67
CA MET A 95 -15.46 0.86 -3.53
C MET A 95 -14.87 1.35 -2.19
N SER A 96 -13.55 1.50 -2.11
CA SER A 96 -12.89 1.98 -0.89
C SER A 96 -13.33 3.40 -0.50
N PHE A 97 -13.46 4.30 -1.48
CA PHE A 97 -13.93 5.67 -1.24
C PHE A 97 -15.43 5.70 -0.89
N ALA A 98 -16.23 4.82 -1.49
CA ALA A 98 -17.63 4.69 -1.13
C ALA A 98 -17.82 4.28 0.34
N VAL A 99 -17.05 3.29 0.83
CA VAL A 99 -17.04 2.90 2.25
C VAL A 99 -16.68 4.08 3.14
N GLN A 100 -15.64 4.83 2.79
CA GLN A 100 -15.21 6.00 3.56
C GLN A 100 -16.30 7.08 3.62
N ALA A 101 -16.91 7.40 2.47
CA ALA A 101 -17.93 8.45 2.37
C ALA A 101 -19.20 8.09 3.17
N LEU A 102 -19.73 6.87 3.00
CA LEU A 102 -20.92 6.42 3.71
C LEU A 102 -20.68 6.22 5.20
N SER A 103 -19.48 5.78 5.60
CA SER A 103 -19.10 5.70 7.01
C SER A 103 -19.04 7.08 7.66
N LEU A 104 -18.53 8.09 6.97
CA LEU A 104 -18.55 9.48 7.46
C LEU A 104 -19.97 10.03 7.58
N GLU A 105 -20.83 9.76 6.61
CA GLU A 105 -22.24 10.14 6.66
C GLU A 105 -22.95 9.46 7.84
N TRP A 106 -22.74 8.17 8.01
CA TRP A 106 -23.28 7.41 9.14
C TRP A 106 -22.80 7.98 10.48
N LEU A 107 -21.51 8.25 10.62
CA LEU A 107 -20.93 8.85 11.81
C LEU A 107 -21.55 10.22 12.12
N ALA A 108 -21.74 11.07 11.12
CA ALA A 108 -22.35 12.38 11.29
C ALA A 108 -23.79 12.29 11.81
N LYS A 109 -24.54 11.26 11.36
CA LYS A 109 -25.93 11.04 11.79
C LYS A 109 -26.06 10.42 13.18
N HIS A 110 -25.09 9.66 13.65
CA HIS A 110 -25.18 8.84 14.87
C HIS A 110 -24.21 9.28 15.98
N ARG A 111 -23.41 10.31 15.77
CA ARG A 111 -22.32 10.74 16.67
C ARG A 111 -22.73 10.92 18.14
N ASP A 112 -23.94 11.42 18.38
CA ASP A 112 -24.39 11.78 19.75
C ASP A 112 -24.68 10.53 20.62
N GLY A 113 -24.82 9.34 20.00
CA GLY A 113 -25.01 8.06 20.68
C GLY A 113 -23.76 7.17 20.75
N LEU A 114 -22.62 7.63 20.20
CA LEU A 114 -21.41 6.82 20.12
C LEU A 114 -20.49 7.05 21.32
N GLU A 115 -19.95 5.96 21.85
CA GLU A 115 -18.89 5.97 22.85
C GLU A 115 -17.52 6.16 22.21
N LYS A 116 -16.51 6.50 23.01
CA LYS A 116 -15.12 6.63 22.54
C LYS A 116 -14.47 5.23 22.40
N LYS A 117 -14.80 4.52 21.33
CA LYS A 117 -14.25 3.20 21.00
C LYS A 117 -14.15 3.00 19.47
N VAL A 118 -13.51 1.92 19.05
CA VAL A 118 -13.51 1.50 17.65
C VAL A 118 -14.84 0.82 17.35
N TYR A 119 -15.43 1.18 16.22
CA TYR A 119 -16.64 0.58 15.67
C TYR A 119 -16.31 -0.07 14.34
N ASN A 120 -16.91 -1.21 14.08
CA ASN A 120 -16.92 -1.77 12.74
C ASN A 120 -17.80 -0.93 11.82
N VAL A 121 -17.51 -0.95 10.54
CA VAL A 121 -18.43 -0.39 9.53
C VAL A 121 -19.74 -1.20 9.59
N PRO A 122 -20.89 -0.52 9.66
CA PRO A 122 -22.18 -1.22 9.65
C PRO A 122 -22.36 -2.09 8.40
N GLU A 123 -22.87 -3.30 8.56
CA GLU A 123 -23.07 -4.26 7.46
C GLU A 123 -23.96 -3.69 6.34
N GLU A 124 -24.95 -2.88 6.69
CA GLU A 124 -25.82 -2.23 5.70
C GLU A 124 -25.07 -1.30 4.74
N ILE A 125 -23.98 -0.68 5.19
CA ILE A 125 -23.12 0.16 4.33
C ILE A 125 -22.36 -0.72 3.36
N ASP A 126 -21.75 -1.79 3.84
CA ASP A 126 -20.97 -2.72 3.03
C ASP A 126 -21.85 -3.40 1.96
N ASP A 127 -23.00 -3.91 2.37
CA ASP A 127 -24.00 -4.53 1.46
C ASP A 127 -24.52 -3.54 0.42
N GLN A 128 -24.81 -2.30 0.82
CA GLN A 128 -25.26 -1.25 -0.10
C GLN A 128 -24.21 -0.96 -1.18
N ILE A 129 -22.95 -0.83 -0.79
CA ILE A 129 -21.85 -0.54 -1.73
C ILE A 129 -21.65 -1.69 -2.70
N GLY A 130 -21.66 -2.93 -2.20
CA GLY A 130 -21.56 -4.13 -3.04
C GLY A 130 -22.68 -4.18 -4.09
N ARG A 131 -23.93 -3.94 -3.68
CA ARG A 131 -25.10 -3.93 -4.60
C ARG A 131 -25.01 -2.81 -5.63
N VAL A 132 -24.66 -1.60 -5.22
CA VAL A 132 -24.51 -0.46 -6.14
C VAL A 132 -23.41 -0.75 -7.15
N LYS A 133 -22.28 -1.32 -6.71
CA LYS A 133 -21.17 -1.67 -7.60
C LYS A 133 -21.58 -2.74 -8.61
N LEU A 134 -22.22 -3.80 -8.17
CA LEU A 134 -22.72 -4.85 -9.06
C LEU A 134 -23.71 -4.30 -10.09
N ALA A 135 -24.65 -3.47 -9.65
CA ALA A 135 -25.62 -2.83 -10.54
C ALA A 135 -24.93 -1.94 -11.59
N ALA A 136 -23.90 -1.17 -11.19
CA ALA A 136 -23.12 -0.34 -12.11
C ALA A 136 -22.35 -1.18 -13.15
N MET A 137 -21.98 -2.41 -12.80
CA MET A 137 -21.34 -3.37 -13.72
C MET A 137 -22.34 -4.16 -14.57
N GLY A 138 -23.65 -3.95 -14.39
CA GLY A 138 -24.69 -4.75 -15.04
C GLY A 138 -24.81 -6.17 -14.50
N LEU A 139 -24.34 -6.41 -13.28
CA LEU A 139 -24.38 -7.72 -12.62
C LEU A 139 -25.41 -7.71 -11.49
N SER A 140 -25.87 -8.91 -11.14
CA SER A 140 -26.72 -9.15 -9.97
C SER A 140 -26.29 -10.42 -9.25
N ILE A 141 -26.59 -10.50 -7.96
CA ILE A 141 -26.43 -11.71 -7.15
C ILE A 141 -27.79 -12.17 -6.63
N ASP A 142 -27.90 -13.46 -6.38
CA ASP A 142 -29.10 -14.03 -5.82
C ASP A 142 -29.37 -13.51 -4.40
N THR A 143 -30.65 -13.50 -4.02
CA THR A 143 -31.05 -13.19 -2.65
C THR A 143 -31.27 -14.51 -1.90
N LEU A 144 -30.60 -14.66 -0.77
CA LEU A 144 -30.76 -15.84 0.09
C LEU A 144 -32.23 -15.98 0.55
N THR A 145 -32.73 -17.20 0.47
CA THR A 145 -34.02 -17.56 1.09
C THR A 145 -33.91 -17.51 2.61
N GLN A 146 -35.03 -17.45 3.33
CA GLN A 146 -35.00 -17.48 4.79
C GLN A 146 -34.38 -18.78 5.31
N GLU A 147 -34.65 -19.92 4.69
CA GLU A 147 -34.06 -21.20 5.04
C GLU A 147 -32.52 -21.19 4.91
N GLN A 148 -32.00 -20.58 3.84
CA GLN A 148 -30.54 -20.42 3.66
C GLN A 148 -29.93 -19.53 4.72
N LYS A 149 -30.59 -18.43 5.10
CA LYS A 149 -30.13 -17.54 6.16
C LYS A 149 -30.10 -18.26 7.51
N ASP A 150 -31.15 -18.97 7.84
CA ASP A 150 -31.25 -19.73 9.09
C ASP A 150 -30.19 -20.84 9.15
N TYR A 151 -29.92 -21.51 8.04
CA TYR A 151 -28.86 -22.51 7.95
C TYR A 151 -27.47 -21.92 8.19
N LEU A 152 -27.15 -20.78 7.57
CA LEU A 152 -25.86 -20.10 7.77
C LEU A 152 -25.69 -19.59 9.21
N ALA A 153 -26.73 -19.05 9.81
CA ALA A 153 -26.70 -18.61 11.21
C ALA A 153 -26.55 -19.76 12.22
N GLY A 154 -26.93 -20.96 11.85
CA GLY A 154 -26.81 -22.16 12.68
C GLY A 154 -25.41 -22.74 12.84
N TRP A 155 -24.41 -22.22 12.13
CA TRP A 155 -23.00 -22.67 12.18
C TRP A 155 -22.16 -21.93 13.23
N GLU A 156 -22.68 -20.92 13.89
CA GLU A 156 -22.02 -20.18 14.96
C GLU A 156 -22.24 -20.80 16.37
N ALA A 157 -22.65 -22.06 16.44
CA ALA A 157 -22.89 -22.76 17.71
C ALA A 157 -21.75 -23.71 18.07
#